data_6c143e66f10429f447c26f06b50eee6d
#
_entry.id   6c143e66f10429f447c26f06b50eee6d
#
_cell.length_a   1.000
_cell.length_b   1.000
_cell.length_c   1.000
_cell.angle_alpha   90.00
_cell.angle_beta   90.00
_cell.angle_gamma   90.00
#
_symmetry.space_group_name_H-M   'P 1'
#
loop_
_entity.id
_entity.type
_entity.pdbx_description
1 polymer ?
#
loop_
_entity_poly.entity_id
_entity_poly.type
_entity_poly.pdbx_seq_one_letter_code
_entity_poly.pdbx_strand_id
1 'polypeptide(L)'
;MKNNKVIERIKQVGHEALSPDSSLFLYGSRARGDAKEGSDWDLLILLDKPKRVASDYDLTYPFRELGWDIGEEISPHVYTKKQWSEWTFLPFYKNVERDKIVLI
;
A
#
# COMPACT_ATOMS: atom_id res chain seq x y z
N MET A 1 9.93 -8.73 13.79
CA MET A 1 10.72 -7.75 12.98
C MET A 1 10.35 -6.34 13.41
N LYS A 2 11.30 -5.44 13.50
CA LYS A 2 11.01 -4.04 13.87
C LYS A 2 10.29 -3.31 12.73
N ASN A 3 9.47 -2.30 13.08
CA ASN A 3 8.64 -1.60 12.10
C ASN A 3 9.43 -1.02 10.92
N ASN A 4 10.58 -0.40 11.16
CA ASN A 4 11.39 0.17 10.09
C ASN A 4 11.95 -0.91 9.15
N LYS A 5 12.20 -2.10 9.65
CA LYS A 5 12.62 -3.24 8.82
C LYS A 5 11.48 -3.75 7.95
N VAL A 6 10.26 -3.79 8.49
CA VAL A 6 9.09 -4.15 7.71
C VAL A 6 8.88 -3.16 6.57
N ILE A 7 8.97 -1.86 6.86
CA ILE A 7 8.84 -0.81 5.85
C ILE A 7 9.89 -0.97 4.75
N GLU A 8 11.15 -1.23 5.12
CA GLU A 8 12.22 -1.43 4.13
C GLU A 8 11.94 -2.63 3.22
N ARG A 9 11.44 -3.73 3.79
CA ARG A 9 11.08 -4.91 3.01
C ARG A 9 9.90 -4.63 2.06
N ILE A 10 8.92 -3.87 2.52
CA ILE A 10 7.78 -3.46 1.69
C ILE A 10 8.26 -2.61 0.52
N LYS A 11 9.14 -1.65 0.78
CA LYS A 11 9.72 -0.80 -0.28
C LYS A 11 10.49 -1.62 -1.30
N GLN A 12 11.26 -2.60 -0.84
CA GLN A 12 12.02 -3.49 -1.73
C GLN A 12 11.09 -4.26 -2.66
N VAL A 13 10.02 -4.85 -2.11
CA VAL A 13 9.02 -5.56 -2.91
C VAL A 13 8.38 -4.61 -3.93
N GLY A 14 8.06 -3.39 -3.51
CA GLY A 14 7.48 -2.39 -4.40
C GLY A 14 8.39 -2.04 -5.57
N HIS A 15 9.68 -1.85 -5.31
CA HIS A 15 10.64 -1.56 -6.38
C HIS A 15 10.79 -2.72 -7.36
N GLU A 16 10.66 -3.95 -6.88
CA GLU A 16 10.79 -5.14 -7.74
C GLU A 16 9.51 -5.44 -8.52
N ALA A 17 8.34 -5.20 -7.93
CA ALA A 17 7.05 -5.64 -8.47
C ALA A 17 6.29 -4.57 -9.24
N LEU A 18 6.50 -3.29 -8.94
CA LEU A 18 5.73 -2.20 -9.51
C LEU A 18 6.49 -1.47 -10.60
N SER A 19 5.76 -0.93 -11.60
CA SER A 19 6.38 -0.09 -12.62
C SER A 19 6.90 1.22 -12.00
N PRO A 20 7.90 1.88 -12.61
CA PRO A 20 8.46 3.12 -12.06
C PRO A 20 7.45 4.26 -11.90
N ASP A 21 6.36 4.24 -12.68
CA ASP A 21 5.33 5.27 -12.63
C ASP A 21 4.30 5.05 -11.52
N SER A 22 4.37 3.92 -10.83
CA SER A 22 3.46 3.59 -9.75
C SER A 22 3.81 4.32 -8.47
N SER A 23 2.81 4.52 -7.62
CA SER A 23 3.02 5.04 -6.26
C SER A 23 2.63 3.98 -5.24
N LEU A 24 3.33 3.98 -4.11
CA LEU A 24 3.06 3.07 -2.99
C LEU A 24 3.04 3.87 -1.70
N PHE A 25 1.95 3.73 -0.95
CA PHE A 25 1.76 4.44 0.32
C PHE A 25 1.43 3.47 1.43
N LEU A 26 1.92 3.80 2.62
CA LEU A 26 1.47 3.18 3.88
C LEU A 26 0.44 4.11 4.49
N TYR A 27 -0.70 3.57 4.95
CA TYR A 27 -1.70 4.35 5.65
C TYR A 27 -2.22 3.58 6.87
N GLY A 28 -3.24 4.12 7.54
CA GLY A 28 -3.82 3.47 8.71
C GLY A 28 -2.95 3.58 9.95
N SER A 29 -3.17 2.70 10.91
CA SER A 29 -2.53 2.79 12.24
C SER A 29 -1.01 2.70 12.20
N ARG A 30 -0.45 1.92 11.27
CA ARG A 30 1.01 1.81 11.12
C ARG A 30 1.63 3.11 10.62
N ALA A 31 0.89 3.90 9.84
CA ALA A 31 1.35 5.20 9.38
C ALA A 31 1.16 6.27 10.46
N ARG A 32 0.07 6.20 11.22
CA ARG A 32 -0.21 7.18 12.29
C ARG A 32 0.69 7.00 13.52
N GLY A 33 1.25 5.81 13.71
CA GLY A 33 2.05 5.51 14.91
C GLY A 33 1.26 5.03 16.10
N ASP A 34 -0.03 4.69 15.93
CA ASP A 34 -0.88 4.17 17.00
C ASP A 34 -1.19 2.68 16.85
N ALA A 35 -0.42 1.99 16.02
CA ALA A 35 -0.58 0.56 15.80
C ALA A 35 -0.21 -0.25 17.03
N LYS A 36 -0.93 -1.35 17.19
CA LYS A 36 -0.64 -2.37 18.21
C LYS A 36 0.00 -3.57 17.53
N GLU A 37 0.56 -4.48 18.35
CA GLU A 37 1.04 -5.76 17.83
C GLU A 37 -0.11 -6.47 17.11
N GLY A 38 0.19 -6.98 15.92
CA GLY A 38 -0.80 -7.64 15.09
C GLY A 38 -1.65 -6.71 14.21
N SER A 39 -1.47 -5.39 14.32
CA SER A 39 -2.16 -4.45 13.42
C SER A 39 -1.73 -4.64 11.99
N ASP A 40 -2.69 -4.47 11.06
CA ASP A 40 -2.44 -4.58 9.63
C ASP A 40 -1.48 -3.50 9.12
N TRP A 41 -0.70 -3.87 8.12
CA TRP A 41 0.09 -2.93 7.32
C TRP A 41 -0.74 -2.58 6.09
N ASP A 42 -1.46 -1.46 6.15
CA ASP A 42 -2.36 -1.03 5.08
C ASP A 42 -1.58 -0.33 3.98
N LEU A 43 -1.61 -0.90 2.78
CA LEU A 43 -0.87 -0.37 1.63
C LEU A 43 -1.83 0.07 0.54
N LEU A 44 -1.49 1.20 -0.09
CA LEU A 44 -2.20 1.70 -1.25
C LEU A 44 -1.23 1.78 -2.43
N ILE A 45 -1.56 1.04 -3.48
CA ILE A 45 -0.82 1.03 -4.74
C ILE A 45 -1.63 1.83 -5.75
N LEU A 46 -1.03 2.85 -6.34
CA LEU A 46 -1.67 3.65 -7.39
C LEU A 46 -0.91 3.49 -8.70
N LEU A 47 -1.61 2.96 -9.70
CA LEU A 47 -1.05 2.70 -11.02
C LEU A 47 -1.28 3.90 -11.94
N ASP A 48 -0.26 4.23 -12.73
CA ASP A 48 -0.33 5.34 -13.69
C ASP A 48 -0.80 4.82 -15.04
N LYS A 49 -2.08 4.52 -15.14
CA LYS A 49 -2.72 4.04 -16.37
C LYS A 49 -4.19 4.47 -16.36
N PRO A 50 -4.83 4.56 -17.55
CA PRO A 50 -6.19 5.12 -17.64
C PRO A 50 -7.25 4.31 -16.93
N LYS A 51 -7.10 2.98 -16.86
CA LYS A 51 -8.14 2.11 -16.33
C LYS A 51 -7.53 0.87 -15.70
N ARG A 52 -8.06 0.49 -14.53
CA ARG A 52 -7.68 -0.75 -13.86
C ARG A 52 -8.31 -1.94 -14.59
N VAL A 53 -7.55 -3.02 -14.71
CA VAL A 53 -8.04 -4.30 -15.23
C VAL A 53 -7.91 -5.36 -14.15
N ALA A 54 -8.62 -6.48 -14.32
CA ALA A 54 -8.69 -7.53 -13.28
C ALA A 54 -7.30 -8.07 -12.89
N SER A 55 -6.41 -8.24 -13.86
CA SER A 55 -5.06 -8.76 -13.60
C SER A 55 -4.19 -7.82 -12.77
N ASP A 56 -4.54 -6.55 -12.64
CA ASP A 56 -3.80 -5.62 -11.77
C ASP A 56 -3.84 -6.06 -10.31
N TYR A 57 -4.85 -6.80 -9.91
CA TYR A 57 -4.95 -7.33 -8.56
C TYR A 57 -3.79 -8.27 -8.23
N ASP A 58 -3.19 -8.89 -9.22
CA ASP A 58 -2.04 -9.79 -9.03
C ASP A 58 -0.83 -9.05 -8.46
N LEU A 59 -0.77 -7.73 -8.62
CA LEU A 59 0.30 -6.90 -8.05
C LEU A 59 0.26 -6.88 -6.52
N THR A 60 -0.85 -7.26 -5.91
CA THR A 60 -0.96 -7.34 -4.46
C THR A 60 -0.28 -8.58 -3.89
N TYR A 61 -0.10 -9.63 -4.71
CA TYR A 61 0.39 -10.91 -4.24
C TYR A 61 1.82 -10.86 -3.65
N PRO A 62 2.80 -10.19 -4.29
CA PRO A 62 4.14 -10.13 -3.71
C PRO A 62 4.15 -9.52 -2.30
N PHE A 63 3.25 -8.58 -2.03
CA PHE A 63 3.14 -7.96 -0.70
C PHE A 63 2.50 -8.93 0.31
N ARG A 64 1.51 -9.70 -0.11
CA ARG A 64 0.89 -10.71 0.75
C ARG A 64 1.89 -11.82 1.08
N GLU A 65 2.66 -12.24 0.08
CA GLU A 65 3.71 -13.26 0.25
C GLU A 65 4.77 -12.77 1.24
N LEU A 66 5.18 -11.51 1.14
CA LEU A 66 6.09 -10.92 2.11
C LEU A 66 5.53 -11.03 3.53
N GLY A 67 4.26 -10.70 3.71
CA GLY A 67 3.61 -10.79 5.02
C GLY A 67 3.67 -12.20 5.58
N TRP A 68 3.40 -13.20 4.76
CA TRP A 68 3.49 -14.61 5.19
C TRP A 68 4.91 -14.98 5.60
N ASP A 69 5.91 -14.49 4.86
CA ASP A 69 7.32 -14.79 5.14
C ASP A 69 7.81 -14.19 6.45
N ILE A 70 7.34 -12.99 6.80
CA ILE A 70 7.84 -12.28 7.98
C ILE A 70 6.87 -12.30 9.16
N GLY A 71 5.72 -12.98 9.00
CA GLY A 71 4.73 -13.09 10.08
C GLY A 71 3.97 -11.82 10.35
N GLU A 72 3.72 -10.99 9.32
CA GLU A 72 2.98 -9.75 9.44
C GLU A 72 1.73 -9.78 8.54
N GLU A 73 0.66 -9.11 8.98
CA GLU A 73 -0.55 -8.97 8.18
C GLU A 73 -0.40 -7.76 7.26
N ILE A 74 -0.21 -8.02 5.97
CA ILE A 74 -0.11 -6.95 4.97
C ILE A 74 -1.38 -6.93 4.14
N SER A 75 -2.01 -5.76 4.05
CA SER A 75 -3.30 -5.54 3.40
C SER A 75 -3.13 -4.56 2.24
N PRO A 76 -2.74 -5.05 1.05
CA PRO A 76 -2.54 -4.17 -0.11
C PRO A 76 -3.82 -3.95 -0.89
N HIS A 77 -4.01 -2.71 -1.34
CA HIS A 77 -5.10 -2.29 -2.22
C HIS A 77 -4.52 -1.65 -3.46
N VAL A 78 -5.11 -1.90 -4.63
CA VAL A 78 -4.62 -1.39 -5.89
C VAL A 78 -5.73 -0.66 -6.65
N TYR A 79 -5.42 0.58 -7.05
CA TYR A 79 -6.29 1.43 -7.85
C TYR A 79 -5.42 2.18 -8.86
N THR A 80 -6.05 2.94 -9.76
CA THR A 80 -5.31 3.85 -10.63
C THR A 80 -5.25 5.23 -10.00
N LYS A 81 -4.25 6.02 -10.39
CA LYS A 81 -4.15 7.42 -9.96
C LYS A 81 -5.39 8.20 -10.37
N LYS A 82 -5.95 7.88 -11.54
CA LYS A 82 -7.18 8.51 -12.02
C LYS A 82 -8.37 8.21 -11.10
N GLN A 83 -8.59 6.94 -10.76
CA GLN A 83 -9.66 6.56 -9.82
C GLN A 83 -9.50 7.30 -8.50
N TRP A 84 -8.27 7.31 -7.97
CA TRP A 84 -7.99 7.96 -6.69
C TRP A 84 -8.35 9.44 -6.74
N SER A 85 -7.95 10.14 -7.81
CA SER A 85 -8.22 11.57 -7.96
C SER A 85 -9.73 11.89 -8.06
N GLU A 86 -10.54 10.93 -8.45
CA GLU A 86 -11.99 11.10 -8.57
C GLU A 86 -12.73 10.86 -7.24
N TRP A 87 -12.05 10.29 -6.24
CA TRP A 87 -12.67 9.88 -4.96
C TRP A 87 -12.44 10.86 -3.82
N THR A 88 -12.13 12.11 -4.13
CA THR A 88 -11.78 13.13 -3.12
C THR A 88 -12.90 13.37 -2.09
N PHE A 89 -14.14 13.04 -2.42
CA PHE A 89 -15.29 13.20 -1.53
C PHE A 89 -15.49 12.04 -0.56
N LEU A 90 -14.80 10.91 -0.77
CA LEU A 90 -15.00 9.72 0.05
C LEU A 90 -14.25 9.83 1.39
N PRO A 91 -14.86 9.36 2.49
CA PRO A 91 -14.14 9.31 3.78
C PRO A 91 -12.84 8.51 3.71
N PHE A 92 -12.82 7.41 2.96
CA PHE A 92 -11.62 6.62 2.75
C PHE A 92 -10.49 7.46 2.16
N TYR A 93 -10.76 8.23 1.10
CA TYR A 93 -9.78 9.11 0.50
C TYR A 93 -9.22 10.10 1.52
N LYS A 94 -10.12 10.76 2.26
CA LYS A 94 -9.73 11.77 3.24
C LYS A 94 -8.86 11.19 4.35
N ASN A 95 -9.21 10.01 4.85
CA ASN A 95 -8.46 9.33 5.90
C ASN A 95 -7.06 8.93 5.42
N VAL A 96 -6.97 8.37 4.22
CA VAL A 96 -5.69 7.96 3.65
C VAL A 96 -4.80 9.16 3.41
N GLU A 97 -5.33 10.22 2.77
CA GLU A 97 -4.55 11.42 2.46
C GLU A 97 -4.01 12.10 3.72
N ARG A 98 -4.78 12.06 4.81
CA ARG A 98 -4.33 12.61 6.10
C ARG A 98 -3.16 11.82 6.68
N ASP A 99 -3.20 10.50 6.59
CA ASP A 99 -2.31 9.62 7.33
C ASP A 99 -1.14 9.08 6.52
N LYS A 100 -1.22 9.10 5.20
CA LYS A 100 -0.30 8.35 4.33
C LYS A 100 1.16 8.75 4.47
N ILE A 101 2.02 7.74 4.33
CA ILE A 101 3.46 7.90 4.18
C ILE A 101 3.83 7.40 2.81
N VAL A 102 4.57 8.20 2.04
CA VAL A 102 5.03 7.81 0.71
C VAL A 102 6.16 6.80 0.87
N LEU A 103 5.99 5.61 0.29
CA LEU A 103 7.04 4.59 0.26
C LEU A 103 7.75 4.56 -1.09
N ILE A 104 7.00 4.80 -2.16
CA ILE A 104 7.54 4.94 -3.52
C ILE A 104 6.80 6.05 -4.24
#